data_e8bd62dce116033e1d0128127ae3f03c
#
_entry.id   e8bd62dce116033e1d0128127ae3f03c
#
_cell.length_a   1.000
_cell.length_b   1.000
_cell.length_c   1.000
_cell.angle_alpha   90.00
_cell.angle_beta   90.00
_cell.angle_gamma   90.00
#
_symmetry.space_group_name_H-M   'P 1'
#
loop_
_entity.id
_entity.type
_entity.pdbx_description
1 polymer ?
#
loop_
_entity_poly.entity_id
_entity_poly.type
_entity_poly.pdbx_seq_one_letter_code
_entity_poly.pdbx_strand_id
1 'polypeptide(L)'
;KMQSTDEVLCRAAVVKTLVQLPDVKYVSFYVGDAPLADSRDNVIGLMTEESFVENPGKQINSIQTTTLHLYYANADGNGLVECEKEVQYSSNISMEKLIMENLLKGPDDKNLKAPLPEGTNLVNVTTTNGTCYVTLDEAFLNQNYEIQEPIVIYSIVDSLSEISTISKVQISVNGKTSGVYRDSFA
;
A
#
# COMPACT_ATOMS: atom_id res chain seq x y z
N LYS A 1 27.94 -3.87 20.85
CA LYS A 1 28.23 -3.18 19.57
C LYS A 1 26.92 -3.20 18.79
N MET A 2 26.33 -2.03 18.57
CA MET A 2 25.11 -1.91 17.74
C MET A 2 25.41 -2.40 16.32
N GLN A 3 24.42 -2.95 15.63
CA GLN A 3 24.58 -3.24 14.22
C GLN A 3 24.66 -1.94 13.43
N SER A 4 25.37 -1.93 12.31
CA SER A 4 25.63 -0.73 11.52
C SER A 4 24.36 0.01 11.08
N THR A 5 23.28 -0.72 10.84
CA THR A 5 21.97 -0.16 10.47
C THR A 5 21.31 0.57 11.65
N ASP A 6 21.35 0.00 12.85
CA ASP A 6 20.76 0.60 14.06
C ASP A 6 21.50 1.88 14.43
N GLU A 7 22.81 1.90 14.24
CA GLU A 7 23.63 3.10 14.48
C GLU A 7 23.24 4.23 13.53
N VAL A 8 23.06 3.96 12.24
CA VAL A 8 22.63 4.96 11.25
C VAL A 8 21.25 5.49 11.58
N LEU A 9 20.30 4.61 11.96
CA LEU A 9 18.95 5.01 12.34
C LEU A 9 18.94 5.88 13.61
N CYS A 10 19.74 5.54 14.63
CA CYS A 10 19.86 6.37 15.82
C CYS A 10 20.41 7.75 15.49
N ARG A 11 21.45 7.85 14.67
CA ARG A 11 22.01 9.15 14.24
C ARG A 11 20.97 9.95 13.46
N ALA A 12 20.24 9.32 12.53
CA ALA A 12 19.19 9.97 11.76
C ALA A 12 18.09 10.53 12.67
N ALA A 13 17.64 9.75 13.65
CA ALA A 13 16.61 10.19 14.60
C ALA A 13 17.06 11.41 15.40
N VAL A 14 18.30 11.40 15.93
CA VAL A 14 18.86 12.51 16.70
C VAL A 14 19.00 13.76 15.83
N VAL A 15 19.59 13.64 14.64
CA VAL A 15 19.80 14.78 13.75
C VAL A 15 18.46 15.37 13.30
N LYS A 16 17.54 14.55 12.78
CA LYS A 16 16.20 15.01 12.34
C LYS A 16 15.41 15.68 13.45
N THR A 17 15.61 15.26 14.70
CA THR A 17 14.96 15.90 15.86
C THR A 17 15.60 17.24 16.19
N LEU A 18 16.93 17.30 16.26
CA LEU A 18 17.64 18.51 16.70
C LEU A 18 17.61 19.63 15.65
N VAL A 19 17.68 19.33 14.37
CA VAL A 19 17.63 20.34 13.29
C VAL A 19 16.24 20.99 13.14
N GLN A 20 15.21 20.52 13.85
CA GLN A 20 13.92 21.21 13.94
C GLN A 20 14.00 22.47 14.82
N LEU A 21 15.03 22.61 15.63
CA LEU A 21 15.25 23.81 16.43
C LEU A 21 15.81 24.93 15.52
N PRO A 22 15.28 26.17 15.61
CA PRO A 22 15.63 27.26 14.69
C PRO A 22 17.12 27.59 14.60
N ASP A 23 17.86 27.36 15.68
CA ASP A 23 19.29 27.72 15.80
C ASP A 23 20.24 26.54 15.53
N VAL A 24 19.69 25.33 15.27
CA VAL A 24 20.52 24.15 15.01
C VAL A 24 20.52 23.83 13.52
N LYS A 25 21.64 24.08 12.86
CA LYS A 25 21.81 23.83 11.42
C LYS A 25 22.45 22.47 11.12
N TYR A 26 23.26 21.97 12.04
CA TYR A 26 24.00 20.70 11.92
C TYR A 26 24.30 20.10 13.28
N VAL A 27 24.55 18.80 13.30
CA VAL A 27 24.88 18.00 14.48
C VAL A 27 26.17 17.22 14.24
N SER A 28 27.04 17.20 15.22
CA SER A 28 28.24 16.35 15.24
C SER A 28 28.14 15.33 16.37
N PHE A 29 28.69 14.16 16.14
CA PHE A 29 28.72 13.08 17.14
C PHE A 29 30.17 12.84 17.60
N TYR A 30 30.33 12.64 18.89
CA TYR A 30 31.59 12.30 19.53
C TYR A 30 31.44 11.07 20.40
N VAL A 31 32.50 10.28 20.50
CA VAL A 31 32.63 9.18 21.45
C VAL A 31 33.77 9.50 22.36
N GLY A 32 33.47 9.93 23.59
CA GLY A 32 34.45 10.61 24.44
C GLY A 32 34.91 11.92 23.78
N ASP A 33 36.24 12.12 23.67
CA ASP A 33 36.81 13.31 23.04
C ASP A 33 37.13 13.14 21.55
N ALA A 34 36.83 11.95 20.97
CA ALA A 34 37.10 11.68 19.57
C ALA A 34 35.85 11.84 18.72
N PRO A 35 35.91 12.42 17.51
CA PRO A 35 34.78 12.47 16.58
C PRO A 35 34.38 11.05 16.17
N LEU A 36 33.07 10.84 16.00
CA LEU A 36 32.55 9.56 15.54
C LEU A 36 33.11 9.21 14.16
N ALA A 37 33.62 8.00 13.99
CA ALA A 37 34.11 7.46 12.73
C ALA A 37 33.24 6.27 12.24
N ASP A 38 33.23 6.05 10.94
CA ASP A 38 32.56 4.90 10.33
C ASP A 38 33.38 3.61 10.53
N SER A 39 32.89 2.48 10.01
CA SER A 39 33.57 1.18 10.08
C SER A 39 34.90 1.10 9.31
N ARG A 40 35.25 2.14 8.55
CA ARG A 40 36.49 2.28 7.78
C ARG A 40 37.40 3.37 8.35
N ASP A 41 37.15 3.78 9.60
CA ASP A 41 37.87 4.88 10.32
C ASP A 41 37.78 6.27 9.64
N ASN A 42 36.78 6.49 8.75
CA ASN A 42 36.55 7.85 8.26
C ASN A 42 35.70 8.62 9.27
N VAL A 43 36.17 9.83 9.62
CA VAL A 43 35.44 10.72 10.53
C VAL A 43 34.08 11.10 9.92
N ILE A 44 33.02 10.83 10.67
CA ILE A 44 31.68 11.29 10.35
C ILE A 44 31.58 12.74 10.80
N GLY A 45 31.56 13.66 9.83
CA GLY A 45 31.60 15.09 10.08
C GLY A 45 30.26 15.68 10.54
N LEU A 46 30.04 16.95 10.18
CA LEU A 46 28.79 17.65 10.43
C LEU A 46 27.64 17.01 9.63
N MET A 47 26.53 16.74 10.30
CA MET A 47 25.35 16.11 9.72
C MET A 47 24.18 17.10 9.70
N THR A 48 23.49 17.13 8.59
CA THR A 48 22.24 17.88 8.38
C THR A 48 21.10 16.91 8.10
N GLU A 49 19.89 17.40 7.94
CA GLU A 49 18.75 16.57 7.50
C GLU A 49 19.06 15.86 6.18
N GLU A 50 19.73 16.53 5.24
CA GLU A 50 20.12 15.99 3.93
C GLU A 50 21.20 14.91 3.99
N SER A 51 21.95 14.81 5.12
CA SER A 51 22.95 13.77 5.33
C SER A 51 22.35 12.38 5.46
N PHE A 52 21.08 12.31 5.78
CA PHE A 52 20.27 11.10 5.77
C PHE A 52 19.32 11.18 4.60
N VAL A 53 19.87 10.96 3.40
CA VAL A 53 19.02 10.67 2.24
C VAL A 53 18.14 9.51 2.66
N GLU A 54 16.83 9.70 2.63
CA GLU A 54 15.87 8.60 2.53
C GLU A 54 16.17 7.92 1.20
N ASN A 55 17.26 7.16 1.21
CA ASN A 55 17.45 6.17 0.21
C ASN A 55 16.60 4.99 0.71
N PRO A 56 15.38 4.78 0.19
CA PRO A 56 14.76 3.49 0.31
C PRO A 56 15.73 2.56 -0.43
N GLY A 57 16.61 1.95 0.35
CA GLY A 57 17.76 1.23 -0.18
C GLY A 57 17.30 0.28 -1.27
N LYS A 58 18.12 0.04 -2.27
CA LYS A 58 17.88 -0.94 -3.34
C LYS A 58 17.43 -2.32 -2.82
N GLN A 59 17.56 -2.58 -1.52
CA GLN A 59 17.07 -3.78 -0.83
C GLN A 59 15.64 -3.67 -0.29
N ILE A 60 15.09 -2.45 -0.11
CA ILE A 60 13.73 -2.24 0.39
C ILE A 60 12.74 -2.16 -0.79
N ASN A 61 13.21 -1.81 -1.97
CA ASN A 61 12.43 -1.77 -3.21
C ASN A 61 12.89 -2.87 -4.18
N SER A 62 13.04 -4.10 -3.69
CA SER A 62 13.23 -5.23 -4.61
C SER A 62 11.94 -5.39 -5.42
N ILE A 63 12.08 -5.41 -6.74
CA ILE A 63 10.99 -5.79 -7.62
C ILE A 63 10.77 -7.29 -7.43
N GLN A 64 9.58 -7.65 -7.06
CA GLN A 64 9.13 -9.03 -6.94
C GLN A 64 8.09 -9.33 -8.01
N THR A 65 7.95 -10.59 -8.35
CA THR A 65 6.90 -11.07 -9.26
C THR A 65 5.96 -11.97 -8.48
N THR A 66 4.67 -11.80 -8.67
CA THR A 66 3.63 -12.66 -8.09
C THR A 66 2.50 -12.86 -9.08
N THR A 67 1.76 -13.96 -8.93
CA THR A 67 0.52 -14.19 -9.63
C THR A 67 -0.63 -13.76 -8.74
N LEU A 68 -1.50 -12.88 -9.23
CA LEU A 68 -2.72 -12.47 -8.58
C LEU A 68 -3.90 -13.27 -9.17
N HIS A 69 -4.82 -13.69 -8.31
CA HIS A 69 -6.12 -14.23 -8.67
C HIS A 69 -7.14 -13.10 -8.51
N LEU A 70 -7.68 -12.63 -9.63
CA LEU A 70 -8.56 -11.47 -9.69
C LEU A 70 -9.92 -11.89 -10.28
N TYR A 71 -10.99 -11.44 -9.69
CA TYR A 71 -12.34 -11.78 -10.11
C TYR A 71 -12.99 -10.59 -10.81
N TYR A 72 -13.19 -10.69 -12.12
CA TYR A 72 -13.81 -9.65 -12.94
C TYR A 72 -15.23 -10.05 -13.34
N ALA A 73 -16.05 -9.07 -13.72
CA ALA A 73 -17.39 -9.34 -14.22
C ALA A 73 -17.33 -9.96 -15.63
N ASN A 74 -18.21 -10.94 -15.90
CA ASN A 74 -18.38 -11.49 -17.24
C ASN A 74 -19.02 -10.44 -18.19
N ALA A 75 -19.10 -10.77 -19.49
CA ALA A 75 -19.65 -9.89 -20.51
C ALA A 75 -21.10 -9.43 -20.22
N ASP A 76 -21.90 -10.29 -19.58
CA ASP A 76 -23.28 -10.01 -19.22
C ASP A 76 -23.43 -9.24 -17.90
N GLY A 77 -22.36 -9.08 -17.12
CA GLY A 77 -22.37 -8.39 -15.83
C GLY A 77 -23.12 -9.11 -14.71
N ASN A 78 -23.37 -10.41 -14.86
CA ASN A 78 -24.17 -11.22 -13.95
C ASN A 78 -23.40 -12.38 -13.29
N GLY A 79 -22.10 -12.48 -13.53
CA GLY A 79 -21.22 -13.50 -12.96
C GLY A 79 -19.79 -13.02 -12.84
N LEU A 80 -19.00 -13.71 -12.03
CA LEU A 80 -17.56 -13.49 -11.87
C LEU A 80 -16.79 -14.51 -12.71
N VAL A 81 -15.67 -14.07 -13.23
CA VAL A 81 -14.66 -14.88 -13.91
C VAL A 81 -13.32 -14.65 -13.23
N GLU A 82 -12.72 -15.73 -12.77
CA GLU A 82 -11.36 -15.70 -12.21
C GLU A 82 -10.34 -15.50 -13.32
N CYS A 83 -9.39 -14.62 -13.08
CA CYS A 83 -8.28 -14.32 -13.96
C CYS A 83 -6.96 -14.35 -13.19
N GLU A 84 -6.03 -15.15 -13.66
CA GLU A 84 -4.65 -15.12 -13.18
C GLU A 84 -3.88 -14.02 -13.89
N LYS A 85 -3.18 -13.19 -13.12
CA LYS A 85 -2.37 -12.10 -13.64
C LYS A 85 -1.01 -12.09 -12.98
N GLU A 86 0.03 -12.28 -13.78
CA GLU A 86 1.41 -12.10 -13.32
C GLU A 86 1.73 -10.59 -13.28
N VAL A 87 2.16 -10.12 -12.11
CA VAL A 87 2.49 -8.70 -11.89
C VAL A 87 3.84 -8.55 -11.22
N GLN A 88 4.57 -7.52 -11.64
CA GLN A 88 5.78 -7.06 -10.95
C GLN A 88 5.41 -5.92 -10.01
N TYR A 89 5.87 -6.00 -8.78
CA TYR A 89 5.56 -5.00 -7.77
C TYR A 89 6.75 -4.72 -6.86
N SER A 90 6.74 -3.57 -6.22
CA SER A 90 7.75 -3.24 -5.22
C SER A 90 7.42 -3.90 -3.88
N SER A 91 8.41 -4.50 -3.23
CA SER A 91 8.24 -5.21 -1.95
C SER A 91 7.70 -4.35 -0.79
N ASN A 92 7.60 -3.03 -0.98
CA ASN A 92 6.99 -2.11 0.00
C ASN A 92 5.48 -1.91 -0.19
N ILE A 93 4.88 -2.52 -1.23
CA ILE A 93 3.43 -2.48 -1.47
C ILE A 93 2.81 -3.71 -0.84
N SER A 94 1.74 -3.52 -0.06
CA SER A 94 1.00 -4.65 0.49
C SER A 94 0.22 -5.39 -0.60
N MET A 95 0.00 -6.68 -0.40
CA MET A 95 -0.69 -7.53 -1.38
C MET A 95 -2.14 -7.07 -1.60
N GLU A 96 -2.81 -6.64 -0.52
CA GLU A 96 -4.16 -6.08 -0.59
C GLU A 96 -4.23 -4.84 -1.49
N LYS A 97 -3.24 -3.96 -1.36
CA LYS A 97 -3.15 -2.76 -2.19
C LYS A 97 -2.91 -3.13 -3.65
N LEU A 98 -2.03 -4.09 -3.91
CA LEU A 98 -1.72 -4.56 -5.25
C LEU A 98 -2.96 -5.17 -5.93
N ILE A 99 -3.75 -5.97 -5.22
CA ILE A 99 -5.01 -6.54 -5.71
C ILE A 99 -6.00 -5.43 -6.04
N MET A 100 -6.24 -4.50 -5.10
CA MET A 100 -7.19 -3.41 -5.32
C MET A 100 -6.81 -2.50 -6.49
N GLU A 101 -5.53 -2.16 -6.64
CA GLU A 101 -5.04 -1.36 -7.78
C GLU A 101 -5.25 -2.07 -9.11
N ASN A 102 -5.09 -3.40 -9.17
CA ASN A 102 -5.34 -4.17 -10.38
C ASN A 102 -6.84 -4.32 -10.68
N LEU A 103 -7.69 -4.48 -9.68
CA LEU A 103 -9.15 -4.48 -9.85
C LEU A 103 -9.65 -3.12 -10.40
N LEU A 104 -9.14 -2.02 -9.86
CA LEU A 104 -9.47 -0.66 -10.32
C LEU A 104 -9.00 -0.39 -11.75
N LYS A 105 -7.85 -0.95 -12.13
CA LYS A 105 -7.34 -0.86 -13.50
C LYS A 105 -8.23 -1.60 -14.51
N GLY A 106 -8.93 -2.64 -14.04
CA GLY A 106 -9.78 -3.48 -14.87
C GLY A 106 -9.05 -4.63 -15.56
N PRO A 107 -9.80 -5.50 -16.26
CA PRO A 107 -9.28 -6.67 -16.95
C PRO A 107 -8.49 -6.30 -18.21
N ASP A 108 -7.51 -7.14 -18.55
CA ASP A 108 -6.80 -7.05 -19.82
C ASP A 108 -7.59 -7.74 -20.96
N ASP A 109 -8.51 -8.65 -20.62
CA ASP A 109 -9.42 -9.33 -21.56
C ASP A 109 -10.65 -8.46 -21.87
N LYS A 110 -10.85 -8.15 -23.15
CA LYS A 110 -11.97 -7.33 -23.63
C LYS A 110 -13.35 -8.00 -23.48
N ASN A 111 -13.38 -9.31 -23.24
CA ASN A 111 -14.63 -10.05 -22.98
C ASN A 111 -15.10 -9.93 -21.52
N LEU A 112 -14.29 -9.31 -20.67
CA LEU A 112 -14.61 -9.08 -19.28
C LEU A 112 -14.86 -7.59 -19.02
N LYS A 113 -15.62 -7.31 -17.97
CA LYS A 113 -15.91 -5.93 -17.55
C LYS A 113 -15.22 -5.62 -16.23
N ALA A 114 -14.72 -4.38 -16.10
CA ALA A 114 -14.25 -3.86 -14.83
C ALA A 114 -15.44 -3.77 -13.85
N PRO A 115 -15.38 -4.45 -12.70
CA PRO A 115 -16.52 -4.49 -11.78
C PRO A 115 -16.74 -3.15 -11.06
N LEU A 116 -15.67 -2.41 -10.78
CA LEU A 116 -15.78 -1.14 -10.07
C LEU A 116 -16.15 -0.01 -11.04
N PRO A 117 -16.96 0.98 -10.58
CA PRO A 117 -17.31 2.15 -11.37
C PRO A 117 -16.07 2.92 -11.83
N GLU A 118 -16.14 3.46 -13.03
CA GLU A 118 -15.06 4.28 -13.59
C GLU A 118 -14.80 5.51 -12.71
N GLY A 119 -13.53 5.83 -12.50
CA GLY A 119 -13.10 6.95 -11.65
C GLY A 119 -13.02 6.64 -10.17
N THR A 120 -13.41 5.42 -9.73
CA THR A 120 -13.23 4.99 -8.33
C THR A 120 -11.74 4.96 -7.97
N ASN A 121 -11.40 5.53 -6.81
CA ASN A 121 -10.05 5.51 -6.28
C ASN A 121 -9.99 4.79 -4.93
N LEU A 122 -8.88 4.08 -4.72
CA LEU A 122 -8.55 3.49 -3.43
C LEU A 122 -8.00 4.58 -2.51
N VAL A 123 -8.74 4.88 -1.44
CA VAL A 123 -8.29 5.84 -0.40
C VAL A 123 -7.34 5.15 0.57
N ASN A 124 -7.71 3.95 1.03
CA ASN A 124 -6.89 3.16 1.95
C ASN A 124 -7.27 1.68 1.91
N VAL A 125 -6.30 0.81 2.20
CA VAL A 125 -6.55 -0.61 2.46
C VAL A 125 -5.60 -1.10 3.55
N THR A 126 -6.13 -1.78 4.56
CA THR A 126 -5.35 -2.35 5.67
C THR A 126 -6.01 -3.62 6.17
N THR A 127 -5.19 -4.57 6.63
CA THR A 127 -5.67 -5.83 7.23
C THR A 127 -5.31 -5.88 8.71
N THR A 128 -6.30 -6.12 9.56
CA THR A 128 -6.12 -6.27 11.00
C THR A 128 -6.98 -7.42 11.51
N ASN A 129 -6.38 -8.34 12.25
CA ASN A 129 -7.06 -9.50 12.85
C ASN A 129 -7.91 -10.30 11.84
N GLY A 130 -7.40 -10.50 10.62
CA GLY A 130 -8.08 -11.27 9.59
C GLY A 130 -9.20 -10.50 8.86
N THR A 131 -9.42 -9.24 9.18
CA THR A 131 -10.38 -8.37 8.47
C THR A 131 -9.61 -7.36 7.61
N CYS A 132 -9.90 -7.36 6.31
CA CYS A 132 -9.40 -6.37 5.36
C CYS A 132 -10.38 -5.19 5.29
N TYR A 133 -9.91 -4.01 5.63
CA TYR A 133 -10.66 -2.76 5.58
C TYR A 133 -10.30 -2.02 4.30
N VAL A 134 -11.25 -1.92 3.39
CA VAL A 134 -11.11 -1.22 2.11
C VAL A 134 -11.88 0.09 2.18
N THR A 135 -11.20 1.21 1.94
CA THR A 135 -11.84 2.52 1.85
C THR A 135 -11.71 3.05 0.43
N LEU A 136 -12.84 3.28 -0.21
CA LEU A 136 -12.95 3.84 -1.55
C LEU A 136 -13.47 5.28 -1.47
N ASP A 137 -13.30 6.04 -2.54
CA ASP A 137 -13.86 7.38 -2.67
C ASP A 137 -15.34 7.35 -3.10
N GLU A 138 -15.94 8.55 -3.21
CA GLU A 138 -17.36 8.70 -3.57
C GLU A 138 -17.69 8.20 -4.98
N ALA A 139 -16.71 8.11 -5.86
CA ALA A 139 -16.93 7.63 -7.22
C ALA A 139 -17.38 6.16 -7.23
N PHE A 140 -17.08 5.39 -6.19
CA PHE A 140 -17.60 4.03 -6.02
C PHE A 140 -19.14 3.96 -5.96
N LEU A 141 -19.80 5.03 -5.55
CA LEU A 141 -21.26 5.11 -5.51
C LEU A 141 -21.88 5.42 -6.88
N ASN A 142 -21.08 5.73 -7.89
CA ASN A 142 -21.56 5.92 -9.25
C ASN A 142 -22.03 4.58 -9.81
N GLN A 143 -23.32 4.49 -10.08
CA GLN A 143 -23.91 3.21 -10.48
C GLN A 143 -23.53 2.85 -11.92
N ASN A 144 -22.93 1.68 -12.08
CA ASN A 144 -22.81 1.03 -13.37
C ASN A 144 -23.90 -0.04 -13.49
N TYR A 145 -24.99 0.29 -14.16
CA TYR A 145 -26.14 -0.63 -14.32
C TYR A 145 -25.85 -1.82 -15.25
N GLU A 146 -24.74 -1.84 -15.93
CA GLU A 146 -24.33 -2.98 -16.77
C GLU A 146 -23.81 -4.18 -15.96
N ILE A 147 -23.54 -3.98 -14.66
CA ILE A 147 -23.05 -5.01 -13.76
C ILE A 147 -23.99 -5.08 -12.56
N GLN A 148 -24.39 -6.29 -12.23
CA GLN A 148 -25.23 -6.54 -11.05
C GLN A 148 -24.47 -6.16 -9.77
N GLU A 149 -25.17 -5.56 -8.83
CA GLU A 149 -24.61 -5.09 -7.57
C GLU A 149 -23.81 -6.14 -6.79
N PRO A 150 -24.31 -7.39 -6.62
CA PRO A 150 -23.51 -8.43 -5.94
C PRO A 150 -22.18 -8.71 -6.60
N ILE A 151 -22.10 -8.61 -7.93
CA ILE A 151 -20.88 -8.88 -8.70
C ILE A 151 -19.78 -7.87 -8.37
N VAL A 152 -20.14 -6.61 -8.18
CA VAL A 152 -19.19 -5.56 -7.78
C VAL A 152 -18.58 -5.86 -6.40
N ILE A 153 -19.43 -6.22 -5.44
CA ILE A 153 -18.99 -6.51 -4.07
C ILE A 153 -18.18 -7.80 -4.02
N TYR A 154 -18.67 -8.88 -4.62
CA TYR A 154 -17.99 -10.17 -4.63
C TYR A 154 -16.67 -10.13 -5.40
N SER A 155 -16.53 -9.32 -6.43
CA SER A 155 -15.24 -9.11 -7.11
C SER A 155 -14.15 -8.66 -6.14
N ILE A 156 -14.47 -7.70 -5.26
CA ILE A 156 -13.54 -7.21 -4.24
C ILE A 156 -13.30 -8.29 -3.18
N VAL A 157 -14.38 -8.90 -2.69
CA VAL A 157 -14.32 -9.88 -1.59
C VAL A 157 -13.55 -11.12 -2.03
N ASP A 158 -13.88 -11.70 -3.17
CA ASP A 158 -13.25 -12.94 -3.65
C ASP A 158 -11.78 -12.72 -3.98
N SER A 159 -11.45 -11.62 -4.66
CA SER A 159 -10.03 -11.29 -4.97
C SER A 159 -9.18 -11.06 -3.71
N LEU A 160 -9.72 -10.42 -2.67
CA LEU A 160 -8.97 -10.21 -1.43
C LEU A 160 -8.92 -11.47 -0.55
N SER A 161 -9.90 -12.34 -0.65
CA SER A 161 -9.96 -13.60 0.11
C SER A 161 -8.95 -14.65 -0.37
N GLU A 162 -8.36 -14.47 -1.55
CA GLU A 162 -7.20 -15.25 -2.01
C GLU A 162 -5.97 -15.08 -1.11
N ILE A 163 -5.91 -13.98 -0.36
CA ILE A 163 -4.91 -13.81 0.69
C ILE A 163 -5.34 -14.64 1.91
N SER A 164 -4.62 -15.72 2.18
CA SER A 164 -4.95 -16.72 3.21
C SER A 164 -5.16 -16.16 4.63
N THR A 165 -4.63 -14.97 4.92
CA THR A 165 -4.78 -14.29 6.21
C THR A 165 -6.05 -13.44 6.30
N ILE A 166 -6.80 -13.26 5.20
CA ILE A 166 -8.03 -12.49 5.14
C ILE A 166 -9.22 -13.45 5.24
N SER A 167 -10.04 -13.27 6.25
CA SER A 167 -11.28 -14.04 6.46
C SER A 167 -12.55 -13.20 6.35
N LYS A 168 -12.38 -11.87 6.33
CA LYS A 168 -13.47 -10.89 6.20
C LYS A 168 -13.00 -9.67 5.42
N VAL A 169 -13.91 -9.06 4.67
CA VAL A 169 -13.68 -7.79 4.00
C VAL A 169 -14.74 -6.80 4.44
N GLN A 170 -14.31 -5.60 4.83
CA GLN A 170 -15.21 -4.50 5.13
C GLN A 170 -14.92 -3.36 4.14
N ILE A 171 -15.96 -2.98 3.40
CA ILE A 171 -15.87 -1.89 2.42
C ILE A 171 -16.49 -0.63 3.04
N SER A 172 -15.83 0.52 2.86
CA SER A 172 -16.31 1.81 3.28
C SER A 172 -16.09 2.86 2.18
N VAL A 173 -16.94 3.88 2.16
CA VAL A 173 -16.81 5.02 1.26
C VAL A 173 -16.49 6.26 2.08
N ASN A 174 -15.35 6.89 1.81
CA ASN A 174 -14.81 8.00 2.62
C ASN A 174 -14.81 7.71 4.13
N GLY A 175 -14.54 6.45 4.52
CA GLY A 175 -14.49 6.00 5.91
C GLY A 175 -15.87 5.76 6.56
N LYS A 176 -16.97 5.93 5.82
CA LYS A 176 -18.32 5.61 6.30
C LYS A 176 -18.69 4.19 5.89
N THR A 177 -19.08 3.38 6.85
CA THR A 177 -19.55 1.99 6.64
C THR A 177 -21.07 1.90 6.60
N SER A 178 -21.79 2.97 6.97
CA SER A 178 -23.25 3.05 6.93
C SER A 178 -23.67 3.67 5.60
N GLY A 179 -24.33 2.92 4.81
CA GLY A 179 -24.89 3.34 3.53
C GLY A 179 -25.25 2.10 2.72
N VAL A 180 -26.31 2.21 1.98
CA VAL A 180 -26.72 1.15 1.07
C VAL A 180 -25.92 1.34 -0.21
N TYR A 181 -25.13 0.32 -0.59
CA TYR A 181 -24.58 0.29 -1.93
C TYR A 181 -25.68 -0.25 -2.85
N ARG A 182 -26.27 0.65 -3.65
CA ARG A 182 -27.51 0.46 -4.39
C ARG A 182 -28.66 0.08 -3.43
N ASP A 183 -29.42 -0.98 -3.72
CA ASP A 183 -30.63 -1.34 -2.97
C ASP A 183 -30.47 -2.63 -2.13
N SER A 184 -29.41 -3.39 -2.32
CA SER A 184 -29.30 -4.77 -1.79
C SER A 184 -28.24 -4.94 -0.69
N PHE A 185 -27.24 -4.05 -0.60
CA PHE A 185 -26.19 -4.12 0.40
C PHE A 185 -26.23 -2.89 1.34
N ALA A 186 -26.66 -3.13 2.56
CA ALA A 186 -26.71 -2.13 3.64
C ALA A 186 -25.56 -2.34 4.62
#